data_21c9c96676966b8604ed2f6b1f716237
#
_entry.id   21c9c96676966b8604ed2f6b1f716237
#
_cell.length_a   1.000
_cell.length_b   1.000
_cell.length_c   1.000
_cell.angle_alpha   90.00
_cell.angle_beta   90.00
_cell.angle_gamma   90.00
#
_symmetry.space_group_name_H-M   'P 1'
#
loop_
_entity.id
_entity.type
_entity.pdbx_description
1 polymer ?
#
loop_
_entity_poly.entity_id
_entity_poly.type
_entity_poly.pdbx_seq_one_letter_code
_entity_poly.pdbx_strand_id
1 'polypeptide(L)'
;SKRNKEKLKMKKKLLSVLLAMVMVLCLAACGGGTDKPADNNDGADKEAIKVCVVYSGKLGDKSYNDSCNEGATKAAADFGVEIKSLEGTVATEWEANFLSACEDGYDLVICSSSNFQPYLEQYASSYPDVKFAIIDTTVPGDNIVSISFAQNQGSFLAGAAAAMFTEHAEIEGVNEEAIIGWVGGMEIPVLEDFYIGYEAGAKYINPDIQILKTFVGAWDNPLEGKNHTLAKYDAGADIVMNVASGTGVGVLEGAKEAGKFALFQRAVAIFLQQ
;
A
#
# COMPACT_ATOMS: atom_id res chain seq x y z
N SER A 1 25.67 -71.05 -8.95
CA SER A 1 24.49 -71.55 -8.28
C SER A 1 23.95 -70.65 -7.12
N LYS A 2 24.80 -70.01 -6.30
CA LYS A 2 24.37 -69.06 -5.23
C LYS A 2 23.72 -67.80 -5.80
N ARG A 3 24.24 -67.24 -6.88
CA ARG A 3 23.79 -66.04 -7.55
C ARG A 3 22.38 -66.13 -8.15
N ASN A 4 21.95 -67.33 -8.56
CA ASN A 4 20.59 -67.54 -9.07
C ASN A 4 19.54 -67.63 -7.95
N LYS A 5 19.94 -68.13 -6.76
CA LYS A 5 19.04 -68.18 -5.58
C LYS A 5 18.78 -66.76 -5.02
N GLU A 6 19.77 -65.87 -5.05
CA GLU A 6 19.59 -64.45 -4.60
C GLU A 6 18.71 -63.65 -5.56
N LYS A 7 18.91 -63.81 -6.89
CA LYS A 7 18.03 -63.19 -7.89
C LYS A 7 16.56 -63.64 -7.76
N LEU A 8 16.36 -64.92 -7.44
CA LEU A 8 15.02 -65.47 -7.26
C LEU A 8 14.35 -64.95 -5.95
N LYS A 9 15.11 -64.78 -4.85
CA LYS A 9 14.66 -64.16 -3.63
C LYS A 9 14.29 -62.69 -3.78
N MET A 10 15.08 -61.94 -4.56
CA MET A 10 14.83 -60.52 -4.85
C MET A 10 13.59 -60.34 -5.72
N LYS A 11 13.38 -61.18 -6.73
CA LYS A 11 12.15 -61.16 -7.55
C LYS A 11 10.90 -61.52 -6.74
N LYS A 12 10.98 -62.48 -5.80
CA LYS A 12 9.87 -62.80 -4.92
C LYS A 12 9.53 -61.66 -3.94
N LYS A 13 10.53 -60.95 -3.40
CA LYS A 13 10.29 -59.76 -2.55
C LYS A 13 9.67 -58.60 -3.35
N LEU A 14 10.13 -58.38 -4.58
CA LEU A 14 9.55 -57.33 -5.44
C LEU A 14 8.10 -57.66 -5.81
N LEU A 15 7.78 -58.91 -6.08
CA LEU A 15 6.43 -59.36 -6.43
C LEU A 15 5.49 -59.27 -5.24
N SER A 16 5.95 -59.55 -3.98
CA SER A 16 5.15 -59.42 -2.78
C SER A 16 4.85 -57.93 -2.42
N VAL A 17 5.77 -57.01 -2.68
CA VAL A 17 5.55 -55.57 -2.48
C VAL A 17 4.55 -55.03 -3.52
N LEU A 18 4.67 -55.50 -4.79
CA LEU A 18 3.72 -55.12 -5.83
C LEU A 18 2.29 -55.62 -5.54
N LEU A 19 2.17 -56.87 -5.01
CA LEU A 19 0.89 -57.48 -4.64
C LEU A 19 0.25 -56.78 -3.43
N ALA A 20 1.05 -56.30 -2.46
CA ALA A 20 0.59 -55.50 -1.33
C ALA A 20 0.08 -54.13 -1.75
N MET A 21 0.72 -53.45 -2.71
CA MET A 21 0.24 -52.18 -3.27
C MET A 21 -1.09 -52.35 -4.02
N VAL A 22 -1.32 -53.43 -4.72
CA VAL A 22 -2.58 -53.66 -5.45
C VAL A 22 -3.73 -53.95 -4.46
N MET A 23 -3.47 -54.59 -3.32
CA MET A 23 -4.51 -54.84 -2.31
C MET A 23 -4.95 -53.57 -1.54
N VAL A 24 -4.08 -52.58 -1.39
CA VAL A 24 -4.42 -51.30 -0.77
C VAL A 24 -5.32 -50.45 -1.70
N LEU A 25 -5.18 -50.59 -3.01
CA LEU A 25 -6.00 -49.90 -4.02
C LEU A 25 -7.42 -50.51 -4.17
N CYS A 26 -7.66 -51.74 -3.76
CA CYS A 26 -8.97 -52.40 -3.89
C CYS A 26 -9.89 -52.24 -2.66
N LEU A 27 -9.41 -51.66 -1.54
CA LEU A 27 -10.21 -51.43 -0.34
C LEU A 27 -10.92 -50.06 -0.33
N ALA A 28 -10.69 -49.22 -1.33
CA ALA A 28 -11.35 -47.93 -1.49
C ALA A 28 -12.63 -47.95 -2.36
N ALA A 29 -13.11 -49.13 -2.78
CA ALA A 29 -14.18 -49.25 -3.76
C ALA A 29 -15.41 -50.07 -3.27
N CYS A 30 -15.79 -50.01 -1.98
CA CYS A 30 -17.10 -50.50 -1.54
C CYS A 30 -17.50 -49.93 -0.18
N GLY A 31 -18.36 -48.92 -0.18
CA GLY A 31 -19.03 -48.40 1.02
C GLY A 31 -20.11 -47.40 0.58
N GLY A 32 -21.37 -47.87 0.65
CA GLY A 32 -22.58 -47.32 0.10
C GLY A 32 -22.99 -45.91 0.53
N GLY A 33 -23.87 -45.36 -0.25
CA GLY A 33 -24.29 -43.98 -0.38
C GLY A 33 -24.94 -43.29 0.81
N THR A 34 -24.73 -42.00 0.81
CA THR A 34 -25.73 -41.00 1.24
C THR A 34 -25.43 -39.75 0.38
N ASP A 35 -26.48 -39.28 -0.31
CA ASP A 35 -26.44 -38.09 -1.16
C ASP A 35 -26.01 -36.86 -0.36
N LYS A 36 -24.80 -36.33 -0.68
CA LYS A 36 -24.42 -34.94 -0.44
C LYS A 36 -24.14 -34.31 -1.78
N PRO A 37 -24.47 -33.01 -1.97
CA PRO A 37 -24.17 -32.33 -3.22
C PRO A 37 -22.68 -32.42 -3.54
N ALA A 38 -22.37 -32.73 -4.79
CA ALA A 38 -21.02 -32.79 -5.31
C ALA A 38 -20.37 -31.41 -5.15
N ASP A 39 -19.46 -31.31 -4.19
CA ASP A 39 -18.48 -30.23 -4.13
C ASP A 39 -17.46 -30.58 -5.22
N ASN A 40 -17.58 -29.93 -6.37
CA ASN A 40 -16.61 -30.00 -7.45
C ASN A 40 -15.35 -29.23 -7.00
N ASN A 41 -14.62 -29.81 -6.06
CA ASN A 41 -13.27 -29.39 -5.77
C ASN A 41 -12.33 -30.11 -6.75
N ASP A 42 -12.25 -29.61 -7.98
CA ASP A 42 -11.11 -29.86 -8.85
C ASP A 42 -9.88 -29.18 -8.22
N GLY A 43 -9.37 -29.80 -7.18
CA GLY A 43 -8.11 -29.45 -6.54
C GLY A 43 -6.91 -29.85 -7.43
N ALA A 44 -6.75 -29.17 -8.55
CA ALA A 44 -5.41 -28.89 -9.03
C ALA A 44 -4.81 -27.93 -8.00
N ASP A 45 -3.68 -28.27 -7.37
CA ASP A 45 -2.86 -27.34 -6.59
C ASP A 45 -2.56 -26.15 -7.51
N LYS A 46 -3.43 -25.14 -7.48
CA LYS A 46 -3.12 -23.87 -8.14
C LYS A 46 -1.99 -23.27 -7.31
N GLU A 47 -0.83 -23.19 -7.95
CA GLU A 47 0.30 -22.46 -7.38
C GLU A 47 -0.20 -21.08 -6.90
N ALA A 48 0.14 -20.70 -5.68
CA ALA A 48 -0.33 -19.43 -5.11
C ALA A 48 0.19 -18.28 -5.97
N ILE A 49 -0.68 -17.31 -6.28
CA ILE A 49 -0.32 -16.10 -7.01
C ILE A 49 0.74 -15.35 -6.20
N LYS A 50 1.87 -15.04 -6.84
CA LYS A 50 2.98 -14.31 -6.25
C LYS A 50 2.88 -12.83 -6.57
N VAL A 51 2.80 -12.01 -5.54
CA VAL A 51 2.66 -10.57 -5.65
C VAL A 51 3.87 -9.86 -5.04
N CYS A 52 4.48 -8.95 -5.77
CA CYS A 52 5.48 -8.03 -5.22
C CYS A 52 4.89 -6.64 -5.08
N VAL A 53 5.02 -6.03 -3.91
CA VAL A 53 4.69 -4.61 -3.71
C VAL A 53 5.99 -3.84 -3.58
N VAL A 54 6.21 -2.89 -4.50
CA VAL A 54 7.36 -1.98 -4.48
C VAL A 54 6.93 -0.63 -3.88
N TYR A 55 7.56 -0.25 -2.77
CA TYR A 55 7.23 0.95 -2.02
C TYR A 55 8.18 2.09 -2.35
N SER A 56 7.64 3.31 -2.44
CA SER A 56 8.43 4.54 -2.62
C SER A 56 8.88 5.18 -1.31
N GLY A 57 8.89 4.43 -0.23
CA GLY A 57 9.32 4.80 1.12
C GLY A 57 9.52 3.59 1.99
N LYS A 58 9.73 3.82 3.29
CA LYS A 58 9.83 2.75 4.29
C LYS A 58 8.49 2.48 4.96
N LEU A 59 8.30 1.24 5.36
CA LEU A 59 7.23 0.86 6.29
C LEU A 59 7.51 1.45 7.67
N GLY A 60 6.46 1.71 8.44
CA GLY A 60 6.53 2.41 9.72
C GLY A 60 6.30 3.91 9.61
N ASP A 61 5.93 4.43 8.43
CA ASP A 61 5.59 5.84 8.20
C ASP A 61 4.25 6.26 8.83
N LYS A 62 3.49 5.30 9.37
CA LYS A 62 2.16 5.46 9.96
C LYS A 62 1.15 6.12 8.99
N SER A 63 1.42 6.10 7.71
CA SER A 63 0.72 6.81 6.66
C SER A 63 0.55 5.95 5.40
N TYR A 64 1.05 6.44 4.28
CA TYR A 64 0.83 5.93 2.94
C TYR A 64 1.37 4.52 2.73
N ASN A 65 2.68 4.30 3.03
CA ASN A 65 3.29 2.99 2.83
C ASN A 65 2.71 1.94 3.77
N ASP A 66 2.42 2.30 5.03
CA ASP A 66 1.76 1.39 5.97
C ASP A 66 0.34 1.04 5.52
N SER A 67 -0.42 1.99 4.95
CA SER A 67 -1.76 1.74 4.42
C SER A 67 -1.73 0.79 3.22
N CYS A 68 -0.76 0.96 2.30
CA CYS A 68 -0.55 0.03 1.19
C CYS A 68 -0.19 -1.39 1.71
N ASN A 69 0.68 -1.47 2.72
CA ASN A 69 1.08 -2.75 3.31
C ASN A 69 -0.06 -3.45 4.07
N GLU A 70 -0.93 -2.69 4.74
CA GLU A 70 -2.14 -3.24 5.34
C GLU A 70 -3.07 -3.86 4.28
N GLY A 71 -3.25 -3.18 3.14
CA GLY A 71 -4.00 -3.70 2.01
C GLY A 71 -3.40 -4.98 1.44
N ALA A 72 -2.07 -5.01 1.27
CA ALA A 72 -1.33 -6.19 0.82
C ALA A 72 -1.48 -7.36 1.81
N THR A 73 -1.30 -7.09 3.11
CA THR A 73 -1.46 -8.11 4.17
C THR A 73 -2.87 -8.67 4.20
N LYS A 74 -3.89 -7.80 4.03
CA LYS A 74 -5.27 -8.24 3.94
C LYS A 74 -5.53 -9.10 2.71
N ALA A 75 -4.96 -8.75 1.55
CA ALA A 75 -5.08 -9.54 0.33
C ALA A 75 -4.44 -10.94 0.50
N ALA A 76 -3.29 -11.04 1.18
CA ALA A 76 -2.68 -12.32 1.50
C ALA A 76 -3.62 -13.21 2.34
N ALA A 77 -4.26 -12.63 3.35
CA ALA A 77 -5.19 -13.36 4.21
C ALA A 77 -6.49 -13.76 3.50
N ASP A 78 -7.06 -12.89 2.67
CA ASP A 78 -8.36 -13.09 2.04
C ASP A 78 -8.29 -13.99 0.80
N PHE A 79 -7.19 -13.94 0.05
CA PHE A 79 -7.04 -14.58 -1.27
C PHE A 79 -5.96 -15.67 -1.31
N GLY A 80 -5.18 -15.83 -0.23
CA GLY A 80 -4.10 -16.82 -0.18
C GLY A 80 -2.94 -16.53 -1.14
N VAL A 81 -2.71 -15.25 -1.48
CA VAL A 81 -1.59 -14.83 -2.34
C VAL A 81 -0.30 -14.70 -1.52
N GLU A 82 0.83 -15.00 -2.15
CA GLU A 82 2.14 -14.77 -1.54
C GLU A 82 2.57 -13.32 -1.80
N ILE A 83 2.89 -12.56 -0.73
CA ILE A 83 3.28 -11.16 -0.84
C ILE A 83 4.74 -10.97 -0.48
N LYS A 84 5.48 -10.29 -1.37
CA LYS A 84 6.81 -9.74 -1.11
C LYS A 84 6.75 -8.21 -1.08
N SER A 85 7.38 -7.61 -0.09
CA SER A 85 7.53 -6.16 0.02
C SER A 85 8.98 -5.76 -0.27
N LEU A 86 9.18 -4.75 -1.13
CA LEU A 86 10.48 -4.14 -1.43
C LEU A 86 10.39 -2.64 -1.17
N GLU A 87 11.23 -2.16 -0.25
CA GLU A 87 11.23 -0.77 0.20
C GLU A 87 12.40 0.00 -0.44
N GLY A 88 12.15 1.24 -0.89
CA GLY A 88 13.19 2.13 -1.41
C GLY A 88 12.84 3.59 -1.13
N THR A 89 13.84 4.41 -0.83
CA THR A 89 13.67 5.83 -0.45
C THR A 89 14.18 6.80 -1.50
N VAL A 90 14.93 6.31 -2.47
CA VAL A 90 15.54 7.10 -3.56
C VAL A 90 15.32 6.44 -4.92
N ALA A 91 15.37 7.23 -5.98
CA ALA A 91 15.08 6.79 -7.35
C ALA A 91 15.86 5.55 -7.81
N THR A 92 17.14 5.46 -7.44
CA THR A 92 17.99 4.31 -7.80
C THR A 92 17.58 3.01 -7.09
N GLU A 93 17.05 3.11 -5.87
CA GLU A 93 16.49 1.95 -5.16
C GLU A 93 15.13 1.56 -5.75
N TRP A 94 14.29 2.52 -6.13
CA TRP A 94 13.00 2.24 -6.76
C TRP A 94 13.16 1.50 -8.09
N GLU A 95 14.08 1.96 -8.94
CA GLU A 95 14.38 1.30 -10.21
C GLU A 95 14.90 -0.12 -10.00
N ALA A 96 15.87 -0.31 -9.09
CA ALA A 96 16.45 -1.61 -8.79
C ALA A 96 15.40 -2.59 -8.24
N ASN A 97 14.54 -2.13 -7.32
CA ASN A 97 13.46 -2.94 -6.74
C ASN A 97 12.41 -3.31 -7.79
N PHE A 98 12.05 -2.36 -8.68
CA PHE A 98 11.11 -2.60 -9.76
C PHE A 98 11.65 -3.67 -10.73
N LEU A 99 12.90 -3.54 -11.18
CA LEU A 99 13.52 -4.51 -12.08
C LEU A 99 13.68 -5.89 -11.43
N SER A 100 14.11 -5.94 -10.17
CA SER A 100 14.16 -7.20 -9.40
C SER A 100 12.78 -7.87 -9.35
N ALA A 101 11.72 -7.12 -9.07
CA ALA A 101 10.37 -7.65 -9.05
C ALA A 101 9.92 -8.17 -10.43
N CYS A 102 10.35 -7.56 -11.53
CA CYS A 102 10.06 -8.05 -12.88
C CYS A 102 10.79 -9.36 -13.21
N GLU A 103 12.01 -9.56 -12.68
CA GLU A 103 12.89 -10.69 -12.99
C GLU A 103 12.66 -11.91 -12.08
N ASP A 104 12.16 -11.69 -10.85
CA ASP A 104 12.01 -12.74 -9.83
C ASP A 104 10.75 -13.61 -9.98
N GLY A 105 9.99 -13.46 -11.09
CA GLY A 105 8.87 -14.33 -11.44
C GLY A 105 7.61 -14.13 -10.61
N TYR A 106 7.28 -12.87 -10.29
CA TYR A 106 5.99 -12.50 -9.71
C TYR A 106 4.92 -12.39 -10.79
N ASP A 107 3.70 -12.83 -10.47
CA ASP A 107 2.54 -12.72 -11.35
C ASP A 107 2.01 -11.29 -11.43
N LEU A 108 2.12 -10.54 -10.29
CA LEU A 108 1.68 -9.16 -10.17
C LEU A 108 2.72 -8.33 -9.42
N VAL A 109 3.09 -7.20 -10.00
CA VAL A 109 3.91 -6.17 -9.35
C VAL A 109 3.05 -4.93 -9.10
N ILE A 110 2.89 -4.56 -7.83
CA ILE A 110 2.14 -3.37 -7.41
C ILE A 110 3.12 -2.26 -7.11
N CYS A 111 3.07 -1.20 -7.91
CA CYS A 111 3.83 0.03 -7.74
C CYS A 111 3.04 0.97 -6.84
N SER A 112 3.51 1.21 -5.62
CA SER A 112 2.73 1.91 -4.60
C SER A 112 2.50 3.40 -4.87
N SER A 113 3.20 4.02 -5.83
CA SER A 113 3.05 5.45 -6.11
C SER A 113 3.43 5.84 -7.52
N SER A 114 3.10 7.09 -7.91
CA SER A 114 3.50 7.72 -9.17
C SER A 114 5.01 7.80 -9.40
N ASN A 115 5.84 7.63 -8.37
CA ASN A 115 7.30 7.58 -8.51
C ASN A 115 7.79 6.42 -9.41
N PHE A 116 6.97 5.38 -9.57
CA PHE A 116 7.28 4.23 -10.44
C PHE A 116 6.81 4.43 -11.89
N GLN A 117 6.11 5.51 -12.21
CA GLN A 117 5.63 5.78 -13.57
C GLN A 117 6.73 5.68 -14.63
N PRO A 118 7.93 6.33 -14.49
CA PRO A 118 8.96 6.25 -15.51
C PRO A 118 9.46 4.83 -15.78
N TYR A 119 9.51 4.00 -14.76
CA TYR A 119 9.96 2.60 -14.91
C TYR A 119 8.92 1.73 -15.59
N LEU A 120 7.63 1.92 -15.31
CA LEU A 120 6.55 1.24 -16.02
C LEU A 120 6.52 1.65 -17.50
N GLU A 121 6.62 2.94 -17.81
CA GLU A 121 6.67 3.44 -19.20
C GLU A 121 7.86 2.87 -19.97
N GLN A 122 9.00 2.71 -19.32
CA GLN A 122 10.22 2.23 -19.94
C GLN A 122 10.28 0.72 -20.08
N TYR A 123 9.85 -0.04 -19.07
CA TYR A 123 10.17 -1.46 -18.94
C TYR A 123 8.98 -2.41 -19.05
N ALA A 124 7.74 -1.99 -18.73
CA ALA A 124 6.61 -2.93 -18.60
C ALA A 124 6.32 -3.75 -19.86
N SER A 125 6.51 -3.17 -21.05
CA SER A 125 6.33 -3.88 -22.33
C SER A 125 7.35 -5.00 -22.58
N SER A 126 8.49 -4.98 -21.87
CA SER A 126 9.52 -6.03 -21.94
C SER A 126 9.19 -7.24 -21.07
N TYR A 127 8.18 -7.14 -20.20
CA TYR A 127 7.71 -8.19 -19.30
C TYR A 127 6.22 -8.50 -19.53
N PRO A 128 5.83 -9.03 -20.69
CA PRO A 128 4.41 -9.19 -21.07
C PRO A 128 3.64 -10.16 -20.18
N ASP A 129 4.33 -11.10 -19.53
CA ASP A 129 3.75 -12.11 -18.65
C ASP A 129 3.48 -11.56 -17.24
N VAL A 130 4.18 -10.49 -16.82
CA VAL A 130 3.98 -9.81 -15.54
C VAL A 130 2.81 -8.84 -15.66
N LYS A 131 1.88 -8.88 -14.68
CA LYS A 131 0.84 -7.86 -14.54
C LYS A 131 1.32 -6.76 -13.60
N PHE A 132 0.98 -5.53 -13.93
CA PHE A 132 1.36 -4.36 -13.14
C PHE A 132 0.12 -3.62 -12.65
N ALA A 133 0.21 -3.10 -11.44
CA ALA A 133 -0.72 -2.10 -10.93
C ALA A 133 0.09 -0.89 -10.46
N ILE A 134 -0.39 0.32 -10.76
CA ILE A 134 0.23 1.56 -10.27
C ILE A 134 -0.82 2.42 -9.58
N ILE A 135 -0.43 3.04 -8.45
CA ILE A 135 -1.30 3.88 -7.63
C ILE A 135 -0.93 5.36 -7.84
N ASP A 136 -1.93 6.24 -7.81
CA ASP A 136 -1.85 7.71 -7.88
C ASP A 136 -1.33 8.29 -9.21
N THR A 137 -1.38 7.53 -10.29
CA THR A 137 -1.11 8.03 -11.65
C THR A 137 -1.72 7.11 -12.70
N THR A 138 -1.70 7.54 -13.96
CA THR A 138 -2.18 6.76 -15.09
C THR A 138 -1.04 6.48 -16.06
N VAL A 139 -0.79 5.18 -16.31
CA VAL A 139 0.20 4.69 -17.28
C VAL A 139 -0.52 3.77 -18.26
N PRO A 140 -0.50 4.06 -19.57
CA PRO A 140 -1.10 3.19 -20.57
C PRO A 140 -0.25 1.94 -20.79
N GLY A 141 -0.90 0.76 -20.93
CA GLY A 141 -0.24 -0.51 -21.23
C GLY A 141 -1.19 -1.69 -21.11
N ASP A 142 -1.02 -2.72 -21.95
CA ASP A 142 -1.92 -3.89 -22.01
C ASP A 142 -1.83 -4.77 -20.76
N ASN A 143 -0.73 -4.68 -20.02
CA ASN A 143 -0.47 -5.41 -18.79
C ASN A 143 -0.42 -4.49 -17.55
N ILE A 144 -0.91 -3.23 -17.65
CA ILE A 144 -0.90 -2.23 -16.59
C ILE A 144 -2.31 -1.84 -16.20
N VAL A 145 -2.61 -1.87 -14.90
CA VAL A 145 -3.80 -1.27 -14.31
C VAL A 145 -3.40 -0.04 -13.51
N SER A 146 -4.02 1.09 -13.82
CA SER A 146 -3.82 2.36 -13.11
C SER A 146 -4.96 2.59 -12.11
N ILE A 147 -4.60 2.95 -10.89
CA ILE A 147 -5.53 3.17 -9.78
C ILE A 147 -5.37 4.61 -9.31
N SER A 148 -6.45 5.39 -9.40
CA SER A 148 -6.48 6.78 -8.94
C SER A 148 -7.64 6.98 -7.96
N PHE A 149 -7.46 7.90 -7.02
CA PHE A 149 -8.45 8.24 -6.02
C PHE A 149 -8.90 9.69 -6.18
N ALA A 150 -10.09 10.00 -5.65
CA ALA A 150 -10.59 11.38 -5.58
C ALA A 150 -10.05 12.08 -4.31
N GLN A 151 -8.71 12.18 -4.18
CA GLN A 151 -8.03 12.72 -3.01
C GLN A 151 -8.42 14.16 -2.71
N ASN A 152 -8.73 14.97 -3.74
CA ASN A 152 -9.22 16.33 -3.59
C ASN A 152 -10.57 16.40 -2.84
N GLN A 153 -11.46 15.43 -3.02
CA GLN A 153 -12.74 15.39 -2.30
C GLN A 153 -12.55 15.14 -0.81
N GLY A 154 -11.68 14.18 -0.46
CA GLY A 154 -11.34 13.92 0.94
C GLY A 154 -10.60 15.10 1.57
N SER A 155 -9.69 15.71 0.82
CA SER A 155 -8.94 16.89 1.26
C SER A 155 -9.84 18.13 1.42
N PHE A 156 -10.89 18.27 0.60
CA PHE A 156 -11.92 19.29 0.79
C PHE A 156 -12.58 19.17 2.17
N LEU A 157 -12.99 17.96 2.56
CA LEU A 157 -13.58 17.75 3.87
C LEU A 157 -12.60 18.07 5.02
N ALA A 158 -11.32 17.74 4.84
CA ALA A 158 -10.27 18.06 5.80
C ALA A 158 -10.06 19.59 5.93
N GLY A 159 -10.07 20.31 4.80
CA GLY A 159 -9.97 21.75 4.77
C GLY A 159 -11.17 22.44 5.44
N ALA A 160 -12.38 21.96 5.13
CA ALA A 160 -13.60 22.46 5.77
C ALA A 160 -13.58 22.21 7.29
N ALA A 161 -13.16 21.01 7.72
CA ALA A 161 -13.04 20.69 9.14
C ALA A 161 -11.97 21.54 9.84
N ALA A 162 -10.82 21.79 9.19
CA ALA A 162 -9.78 22.67 9.73
C ALA A 162 -10.27 24.11 9.91
N ALA A 163 -10.98 24.64 8.91
CA ALA A 163 -11.54 25.99 8.98
C ALA A 163 -12.60 26.13 10.08
N MET A 164 -13.51 25.16 10.18
CA MET A 164 -14.49 25.13 11.27
C MET A 164 -13.81 25.04 12.65
N PHE A 165 -12.75 24.25 12.74
CA PHE A 165 -12.02 24.04 14.00
C PHE A 165 -11.35 25.33 14.49
N THR A 166 -10.74 26.11 13.60
CA THR A 166 -10.06 27.36 13.95
C THR A 166 -11.04 28.51 14.35
N GLU A 167 -12.37 28.33 14.18
CA GLU A 167 -13.39 29.25 14.68
C GLU A 167 -13.67 29.08 16.19
N HIS A 168 -13.13 28.04 16.82
CA HIS A 168 -13.38 27.66 18.20
C HIS A 168 -12.25 28.12 19.15
N ALA A 169 -12.06 29.44 19.29
CA ALA A 169 -11.02 30.00 20.14
C ALA A 169 -11.17 29.64 21.65
N GLU A 170 -12.30 29.08 22.07
CA GLU A 170 -12.49 28.53 23.42
C GLU A 170 -11.72 27.19 23.63
N ILE A 171 -11.23 26.55 22.58
CA ILE A 171 -10.40 25.36 22.67
C ILE A 171 -8.97 25.79 23.00
N GLU A 172 -8.39 25.22 24.04
CA GLU A 172 -6.99 25.48 24.41
C GLU A 172 -6.06 25.16 23.23
N GLY A 173 -5.24 26.12 22.82
CA GLY A 173 -4.34 25.99 21.66
C GLY A 173 -4.91 26.57 20.35
N VAL A 174 -6.17 27.01 20.31
CA VAL A 174 -6.77 27.73 19.17
C VAL A 174 -6.74 29.23 19.51
N ASN A 175 -6.43 30.06 18.52
CA ASN A 175 -6.42 31.53 18.65
C ASN A 175 -7.56 32.17 17.84
N GLU A 176 -7.65 33.48 17.84
CA GLU A 176 -8.70 34.24 17.12
C GLU A 176 -8.34 34.49 15.63
N GLU A 177 -7.15 34.07 15.19
CA GLU A 177 -6.69 34.25 13.82
C GLU A 177 -7.18 33.09 12.95
N ALA A 178 -7.76 33.40 11.80
CA ALA A 178 -8.22 32.38 10.87
C ALA A 178 -7.06 31.85 10.00
N ILE A 179 -6.09 31.17 10.62
CA ILE A 179 -4.88 30.66 9.95
C ILE A 179 -4.78 29.14 10.14
N ILE A 180 -4.62 28.42 9.04
CA ILE A 180 -4.37 26.97 9.03
C ILE A 180 -3.12 26.65 8.20
N GLY A 181 -2.54 25.48 8.42
CA GLY A 181 -1.33 25.06 7.74
C GLY A 181 -1.52 23.84 6.83
N TRP A 182 -0.64 23.71 5.84
CA TRP A 182 -0.52 22.53 5.01
C TRP A 182 0.96 22.22 4.74
N VAL A 183 1.36 20.95 4.89
CA VAL A 183 2.73 20.46 4.66
C VAL A 183 2.69 19.29 3.70
N GLY A 184 3.29 19.46 2.52
CA GLY A 184 3.50 18.41 1.53
C GLY A 184 4.92 17.86 1.56
N GLY A 185 5.07 16.56 1.26
CA GLY A 185 6.40 15.94 1.14
C GLY A 185 7.15 16.44 -0.09
N MET A 186 6.57 16.29 -1.26
CA MET A 186 7.14 16.69 -2.57
C MET A 186 6.15 17.55 -3.35
N GLU A 187 6.66 18.44 -4.18
CA GLU A 187 5.84 19.22 -5.11
C GLU A 187 5.57 18.40 -6.38
N ILE A 188 4.48 17.63 -6.35
CA ILE A 188 4.05 16.76 -7.46
C ILE A 188 2.54 16.89 -7.69
N PRO A 189 2.02 16.56 -8.88
CA PRO A 189 0.60 16.79 -9.24
C PRO A 189 -0.41 16.22 -8.27
N VAL A 190 -0.18 14.99 -7.75
CA VAL A 190 -1.11 14.37 -6.78
C VAL A 190 -1.18 15.14 -5.46
N LEU A 191 -0.08 15.74 -5.01
CA LEU A 191 -0.07 16.56 -3.79
C LEU A 191 -0.70 17.94 -4.02
N GLU A 192 -0.54 18.50 -5.22
CA GLU A 192 -1.27 19.71 -5.60
C GLU A 192 -2.79 19.47 -5.61
N ASP A 193 -3.23 18.31 -6.07
CA ASP A 193 -4.65 17.95 -6.04
C ASP A 193 -5.20 17.84 -4.61
N PHE A 194 -4.44 17.27 -3.67
CA PHE A 194 -4.74 17.32 -2.24
C PHE A 194 -4.86 18.74 -1.72
N TYR A 195 -3.87 19.61 -2.07
CA TYR A 195 -3.85 20.99 -1.59
C TYR A 195 -5.04 21.79 -2.14
N ILE A 196 -5.34 21.68 -3.44
CA ILE A 196 -6.48 22.39 -4.05
C ILE A 196 -7.79 22.00 -3.37
N GLY A 197 -7.97 20.70 -3.06
CA GLY A 197 -9.12 20.25 -2.27
C GLY A 197 -9.18 20.87 -0.90
N TYR A 198 -8.06 20.85 -0.15
CA TYR A 198 -7.96 21.43 1.19
C TYR A 198 -8.27 22.92 1.19
N GLU A 199 -7.67 23.67 0.28
CA GLU A 199 -7.91 25.10 0.13
C GLU A 199 -9.38 25.40 -0.20
N ALA A 200 -9.96 24.67 -1.16
CA ALA A 200 -11.36 24.86 -1.54
C ALA A 200 -12.31 24.57 -0.38
N GLY A 201 -12.05 23.52 0.40
CA GLY A 201 -12.84 23.18 1.58
C GLY A 201 -12.74 24.24 2.68
N ALA A 202 -11.54 24.70 2.96
CA ALA A 202 -11.30 25.75 3.95
C ALA A 202 -12.00 27.06 3.57
N LYS A 203 -11.83 27.51 2.32
CA LYS A 203 -12.46 28.74 1.80
C LYS A 203 -13.97 28.62 1.63
N TYR A 204 -14.52 27.43 1.52
CA TYR A 204 -15.97 27.22 1.53
C TYR A 204 -16.58 27.56 2.89
N ILE A 205 -15.87 27.31 3.97
CA ILE A 205 -16.31 27.66 5.34
C ILE A 205 -15.98 29.13 5.64
N ASN A 206 -14.73 29.53 5.44
CA ASN A 206 -14.27 30.90 5.69
C ASN A 206 -13.50 31.42 4.45
N PRO A 207 -14.10 32.26 3.60
CA PRO A 207 -13.44 32.79 2.40
C PRO A 207 -12.16 33.59 2.66
N ASP A 208 -12.00 34.15 3.86
CA ASP A 208 -10.85 34.99 4.25
C ASP A 208 -9.76 34.22 4.99
N ILE A 209 -9.93 32.89 5.15
CA ILE A 209 -8.96 32.05 5.86
C ILE A 209 -7.60 32.06 5.18
N GLN A 210 -6.54 32.23 5.97
CA GLN A 210 -5.18 32.14 5.49
C GLN A 210 -4.67 30.71 5.57
N ILE A 211 -3.99 30.24 4.49
CA ILE A 211 -3.43 28.89 4.42
C ILE A 211 -1.92 28.97 4.19
N LEU A 212 -1.15 28.49 5.15
CA LEU A 212 0.31 28.46 5.10
C LEU A 212 0.78 27.14 4.44
N LYS A 213 0.96 27.17 3.11
CA LYS A 213 1.42 26.01 2.32
C LYS A 213 2.93 25.92 2.27
N THR A 214 3.50 24.71 2.43
CA THR A 214 4.91 24.40 2.10
C THR A 214 5.07 22.98 1.61
N PHE A 215 6.09 22.78 0.74
CA PHE A 215 6.64 21.46 0.43
C PHE A 215 8.01 21.33 1.09
N VAL A 216 8.28 20.17 1.70
CA VAL A 216 9.56 19.89 2.38
C VAL A 216 10.64 19.47 1.38
N GLY A 217 10.24 18.89 0.24
CA GLY A 217 11.15 18.36 -0.77
C GLY A 217 11.67 16.94 -0.46
N ALA A 218 11.05 16.23 0.52
CA ALA A 218 11.45 14.89 0.92
C ALA A 218 10.27 14.08 1.47
N TRP A 219 10.33 12.75 1.29
CA TRP A 219 9.36 11.80 1.86
C TRP A 219 9.76 11.24 3.21
N ASP A 220 11.06 11.29 3.55
CA ASP A 220 11.63 10.68 4.78
C ASP A 220 12.57 11.68 5.48
N ASN A 221 12.04 12.84 5.85
CA ASN A 221 12.76 13.87 6.62
C ASN A 221 11.87 14.45 7.74
N PRO A 222 11.64 13.68 8.83
CA PRO A 222 10.81 14.13 9.95
C PRO A 222 11.29 15.43 10.60
N LEU A 223 12.62 15.67 10.63
CA LEU A 223 13.17 16.89 11.23
C LEU A 223 12.68 18.14 10.48
N GLU A 224 12.76 18.15 9.14
CA GLU A 224 12.27 19.28 8.35
C GLU A 224 10.73 19.35 8.39
N GLY A 225 10.03 18.22 8.41
CA GLY A 225 8.58 18.20 8.63
C GLY A 225 8.19 18.91 9.92
N LYS A 226 8.93 18.67 11.01
CA LYS A 226 8.74 19.36 12.29
C LYS A 226 9.06 20.83 12.22
N ASN A 227 10.20 21.22 11.64
CA ASN A 227 10.62 22.61 11.50
C ASN A 227 9.59 23.45 10.73
N HIS A 228 9.12 22.92 9.58
CA HIS A 228 8.08 23.58 8.79
C HIS A 228 6.76 23.71 9.53
N THR A 229 6.44 22.76 10.40
CA THR A 229 5.20 22.78 11.21
C THR A 229 5.29 23.80 12.33
N LEU A 230 6.38 23.84 13.08
CA LEU A 230 6.60 24.82 14.14
C LEU A 230 6.57 26.25 13.59
N ALA A 231 7.21 26.49 12.44
CA ALA A 231 7.16 27.79 11.78
C ALA A 231 5.73 28.26 11.40
N LYS A 232 4.81 27.32 11.09
CA LYS A 232 3.40 27.63 10.84
C LYS A 232 2.65 28.00 12.11
N TYR A 233 2.92 27.28 13.21
CA TYR A 233 2.32 27.63 14.51
C TYR A 233 2.84 28.96 15.03
N ASP A 234 4.13 29.26 14.85
CA ASP A 234 4.72 30.56 15.18
C ASP A 234 4.11 31.69 14.34
N ALA A 235 3.64 31.38 13.12
CA ALA A 235 2.91 32.31 12.26
C ALA A 235 1.39 32.35 12.50
N GLY A 236 0.90 31.76 13.59
CA GLY A 236 -0.50 31.84 14.05
C GLY A 236 -1.40 30.67 13.59
N ALA A 237 -0.88 29.66 12.89
CA ALA A 237 -1.74 28.53 12.53
C ALA A 237 -2.19 27.73 13.77
N ASP A 238 -3.45 27.31 13.80
CA ASP A 238 -3.99 26.47 14.87
C ASP A 238 -3.85 24.98 14.58
N ILE A 239 -3.99 24.61 13.30
CA ILE A 239 -3.99 23.23 12.84
C ILE A 239 -3.20 23.11 11.54
N VAL A 240 -2.42 22.04 11.39
CA VAL A 240 -1.61 21.76 10.20
C VAL A 240 -2.00 20.40 9.64
N MET A 241 -2.41 20.37 8.38
CA MET A 241 -2.57 19.11 7.63
C MET A 241 -1.25 18.69 7.00
N ASN A 242 -0.97 17.38 6.95
CA ASN A 242 0.17 16.86 6.22
C ASN A 242 -0.21 15.80 5.19
N VAL A 243 0.53 15.83 4.07
CA VAL A 243 0.55 14.80 3.01
C VAL A 243 2.03 14.54 2.69
N ALA A 244 2.76 13.84 3.58
CA ALA A 244 4.21 13.85 3.56
C ALA A 244 4.89 12.53 3.98
N SER A 245 4.15 11.41 4.04
CA SER A 245 4.70 10.08 4.41
C SER A 245 5.52 10.13 5.71
N GLY A 246 6.75 9.59 5.75
CA GLY A 246 7.65 9.62 6.90
C GLY A 246 7.97 11.03 7.40
N THR A 247 8.09 12.02 6.49
CA THR A 247 8.23 13.44 6.85
C THR A 247 7.05 13.94 7.69
N GLY A 248 5.84 13.39 7.46
CA GLY A 248 4.63 13.70 8.21
C GLY A 248 4.67 13.29 9.68
N VAL A 249 5.53 12.35 10.07
CA VAL A 249 5.76 12.02 11.49
C VAL A 249 6.27 13.24 12.24
N GLY A 250 7.18 14.00 11.61
CA GLY A 250 7.68 15.26 12.17
C GLY A 250 6.59 16.34 12.34
N VAL A 251 5.59 16.37 11.46
CA VAL A 251 4.44 17.28 11.63
C VAL A 251 3.67 16.99 12.92
N LEU A 252 3.44 15.71 13.21
CA LEU A 252 2.78 15.29 14.46
C LEU A 252 3.63 15.64 15.70
N GLU A 253 4.96 15.46 15.61
CA GLU A 253 5.90 15.83 16.68
C GLU A 253 5.90 17.34 16.92
N GLY A 254 5.89 18.13 15.83
CA GLY A 254 5.81 19.60 15.92
C GLY A 254 4.50 20.07 16.55
N ALA A 255 3.37 19.48 16.16
CA ALA A 255 2.07 19.76 16.75
C ALA A 255 2.03 19.47 18.25
N LYS A 256 2.56 18.29 18.64
CA LYS A 256 2.67 17.91 20.05
C LYS A 256 3.56 18.86 20.85
N GLU A 257 4.70 19.27 20.29
CA GLU A 257 5.65 20.19 20.97
C GLU A 257 5.04 21.59 21.15
N ALA A 258 4.31 22.07 20.14
CA ALA A 258 3.65 23.38 20.19
C ALA A 258 2.34 23.38 21.01
N GLY A 259 1.84 22.22 21.44
CA GLY A 259 0.51 22.12 22.07
C GLY A 259 -0.61 22.49 21.08
N LYS A 260 -0.42 22.26 19.79
CA LYS A 260 -1.32 22.58 18.68
C LYS A 260 -1.85 21.31 18.01
N PHE A 261 -2.57 21.44 16.91
CA PHE A 261 -3.33 20.37 16.28
C PHE A 261 -2.77 20.02 14.89
N ALA A 262 -2.89 18.75 14.51
CA ALA A 262 -2.55 18.29 13.19
C ALA A 262 -3.63 17.37 12.61
N LEU A 263 -3.83 17.47 11.29
CA LEU A 263 -4.63 16.53 10.50
C LEU A 263 -3.69 15.58 9.75
N PHE A 264 -4.01 14.31 9.79
CA PHE A 264 -3.22 13.28 9.16
C PHE A 264 -3.96 12.68 7.96
N GLN A 265 -3.28 12.52 6.83
CA GLN A 265 -3.85 12.04 5.57
C GLN A 265 -4.67 10.73 5.73
N ARG A 266 -4.22 9.82 6.59
CA ARG A 266 -4.90 8.54 6.83
C ARG A 266 -6.34 8.72 7.34
N ALA A 267 -6.62 9.74 8.13
CA ALA A 267 -7.96 10.04 8.62
C ALA A 267 -8.92 10.46 7.50
N VAL A 268 -8.41 11.10 6.46
CA VAL A 268 -9.19 11.55 5.29
C VAL A 268 -9.58 10.38 4.40
N ALA A 269 -8.73 9.39 4.24
CA ALA A 269 -9.01 8.19 3.44
C ALA A 269 -10.09 7.28 4.06
N ILE A 270 -10.23 7.25 5.38
CA ILE A 270 -11.22 6.42 6.09
C ILE A 270 -12.65 6.90 5.82
N PHE A 271 -12.89 8.20 5.62
CA PHE A 271 -14.22 8.74 5.34
C PHE A 271 -14.74 8.44 3.93
N LEU A 272 -13.89 8.03 2.99
CA LEU A 272 -14.26 7.72 1.61
C LEU A 272 -14.49 6.22 1.37
N GLN A 273 -14.21 5.36 2.34
CA GLN A 273 -14.40 3.89 2.22
C GLN A 273 -15.74 3.40 2.81
N GLN A 274 -16.62 4.27 3.26
CA GLN A 274 -18.00 3.97 3.70
C GLN A 274 -19.03 4.42 2.66
#